data_96050e3d7038d679ec3715482cd98376
#
_entry.id   96050e3d7038d679ec3715482cd98376
#
_cell.length_a   1.000
_cell.length_b   1.000
_cell.length_c   1.000
_cell.angle_alpha   90.00
_cell.angle_beta   90.00
_cell.angle_gamma   90.00
#
_symmetry.space_group_name_H-M   'P 1'
#
loop_
_entity.id
_entity.type
_entity.pdbx_description
1 polymer ?
#
loop_
_entity_poly.entity_id
_entity_poly.type
_entity_poly.pdbx_seq_one_letter_code
_entity_poly.pdbx_strand_id
1 'polypeptide(L)'
;MNKGVVPRSGIDTDDARWGFSHTKGWIFGYKLHITSSTGSLIVPLSADFTQADVQEDNQMYPAIITSSLPQGIRYTSADSGYDDHKLYNLSITRGFELVVCPVSEIYNNTSSDRLQLIEFYESELGQAIYCWRSISVEPLIEHIKDVFRIDPLPIRGYHKATGIVLLSVLIYQIMIYYNCKTYNKQPKAIKHMLGS
;
A
#
# COMPACT_ATOMS: atom_id res chain seq x y z
N MET A 1 -9.38 -6.98 -25.25
CA MET A 1 -9.62 -5.80 -24.39
C MET A 1 -10.96 -5.97 -23.72
N ASN A 2 -10.98 -6.39 -22.46
CA ASN A 2 -12.23 -6.40 -21.70
C ASN A 2 -12.54 -4.95 -21.30
N LYS A 3 -13.47 -4.33 -22.01
CA LYS A 3 -14.03 -3.04 -21.60
C LYS A 3 -14.79 -3.29 -20.30
N GLY A 4 -14.28 -2.75 -19.19
CA GLY A 4 -15.00 -2.76 -17.93
C GLY A 4 -16.43 -2.25 -18.14
N VAL A 5 -17.38 -2.92 -17.50
CA VAL A 5 -18.80 -2.54 -17.62
C VAL A 5 -18.98 -1.16 -16.99
N VAL A 6 -19.24 -0.16 -17.81
CA VAL A 6 -19.60 1.18 -17.31
C VAL A 6 -20.91 1.05 -16.53
N PRO A 7 -20.96 1.45 -15.25
CA PRO A 7 -22.21 1.44 -14.49
C PRO A 7 -23.27 2.27 -15.21
N ARG A 8 -24.47 1.71 -15.37
CA ARG A 8 -25.59 2.44 -16.00
C ARG A 8 -25.97 3.66 -15.15
N SER A 9 -26.39 4.73 -15.84
CA SER A 9 -26.85 5.99 -15.25
C SER A 9 -27.88 5.77 -14.13
N GLY A 10 -27.72 6.43 -12.99
CA GLY A 10 -28.60 6.33 -11.82
C GLY A 10 -27.92 5.87 -10.53
N ILE A 11 -26.65 5.54 -10.59
CA ILE A 11 -25.78 5.26 -9.45
C ILE A 11 -25.07 6.58 -9.16
N ASP A 12 -25.06 6.97 -7.89
CA ASP A 12 -24.27 8.11 -7.40
C ASP A 12 -22.79 7.71 -7.56
N THR A 13 -22.24 7.96 -8.75
CA THR A 13 -20.91 7.52 -9.19
C THR A 13 -19.89 8.61 -8.99
N ASP A 14 -20.28 9.75 -8.38
CA ASP A 14 -19.44 10.94 -8.31
C ASP A 14 -18.16 10.71 -7.48
N ASP A 15 -18.16 9.68 -6.64
CA ASP A 15 -17.08 9.39 -5.72
C ASP A 15 -16.07 8.32 -6.22
N ALA A 16 -16.47 7.44 -7.13
CA ALA A 16 -15.58 6.43 -7.71
C ALA A 16 -15.01 6.90 -9.04
N ARG A 17 -13.75 6.54 -9.33
CA ARG A 17 -13.03 7.00 -10.53
C ARG A 17 -12.42 5.82 -11.29
N TRP A 18 -12.08 6.05 -12.55
CA TRP A 18 -11.34 5.11 -13.37
C TRP A 18 -9.85 5.24 -13.12
N GLY A 19 -9.22 4.16 -12.68
CA GLY A 19 -7.77 4.04 -12.59
C GLY A 19 -7.27 2.92 -13.49
N PHE A 20 -5.99 2.91 -13.79
CA PHE A 20 -5.34 1.87 -14.57
C PHE A 20 -4.44 1.01 -13.70
N SER A 21 -4.54 -0.31 -13.85
CA SER A 21 -3.64 -1.28 -13.23
C SER A 21 -2.95 -2.08 -14.33
N HIS A 22 -1.64 -2.22 -14.27
CA HIS A 22 -0.88 -3.01 -15.24
C HIS A 22 -1.33 -4.47 -15.28
N THR A 23 -1.77 -5.03 -14.16
CA THR A 23 -2.21 -6.42 -14.05
C THR A 23 -3.68 -6.63 -14.39
N LYS A 24 -4.56 -5.69 -14.03
CA LYS A 24 -6.02 -5.82 -14.16
C LYS A 24 -6.61 -4.94 -15.27
N GLY A 25 -5.84 -4.02 -15.86
CA GLY A 25 -6.31 -3.02 -16.82
C GLY A 25 -7.10 -1.89 -16.15
N TRP A 26 -8.12 -1.37 -16.84
CA TRP A 26 -8.96 -0.30 -16.31
C TRP A 26 -9.86 -0.80 -15.19
N ILE A 27 -9.79 -0.15 -14.03
CA ILE A 27 -10.57 -0.43 -12.83
C ILE A 27 -11.38 0.81 -12.48
N PHE A 28 -12.68 0.62 -12.23
CA PHE A 28 -13.53 1.67 -11.70
C PHE A 28 -13.73 1.45 -10.21
N GLY A 29 -13.31 2.41 -9.38
CA GLY A 29 -13.42 2.26 -7.93
C GLY A 29 -12.43 3.10 -7.14
N TYR A 30 -11.77 2.42 -6.20
CA TYR A 30 -10.89 3.02 -5.20
C TYR A 30 -9.57 2.24 -5.10
N LYS A 31 -8.56 2.85 -4.47
CA LYS A 31 -7.29 2.23 -4.11
C LYS A 31 -7.13 2.20 -2.59
N LEU A 32 -6.64 1.10 -2.07
CA LEU A 32 -6.18 0.98 -0.69
C LEU A 32 -4.65 1.00 -0.68
N HIS A 33 -4.09 1.94 0.04
CA HIS A 33 -2.66 2.08 0.27
C HIS A 33 -2.35 1.62 1.69
N ILE A 34 -1.41 0.69 1.84
CA ILE A 34 -0.99 0.17 3.16
C ILE A 34 0.53 0.22 3.26
N THR A 35 1.01 0.76 4.36
CA THR A 35 2.38 0.55 4.83
C THR A 35 2.38 -0.56 5.86
N SER A 36 3.25 -1.55 5.71
CA SER A 36 3.36 -2.67 6.64
C SER A 36 4.79 -2.89 7.12
N SER A 37 4.92 -3.50 8.28
CA SER A 37 6.19 -4.09 8.70
C SER A 37 6.55 -5.29 7.80
N THR A 38 7.83 -5.65 7.77
CA THR A 38 8.36 -6.86 7.17
C THR A 38 8.99 -7.76 8.24
N GLY A 39 9.26 -9.01 7.92
CA GLY A 39 9.90 -9.97 8.83
C GLY A 39 8.94 -11.02 9.39
N SER A 40 9.20 -11.48 10.61
CA SER A 40 8.43 -12.59 11.23
C SER A 40 6.97 -12.26 11.48
N LEU A 41 6.67 -10.99 11.74
CA LEU A 41 5.33 -10.49 11.95
C LEU A 41 5.04 -9.33 10.98
N ILE A 42 4.10 -9.55 10.07
CA ILE A 42 3.66 -8.54 9.11
C ILE A 42 2.42 -7.86 9.70
N VAL A 43 2.56 -6.57 10.01
CA VAL A 43 1.49 -5.75 10.62
C VAL A 43 1.27 -4.51 9.76
N PRO A 44 0.02 -4.14 9.43
CA PRO A 44 -0.25 -2.85 8.83
C PRO A 44 0.12 -1.74 9.82
N LEU A 45 0.93 -0.79 9.38
CA LEU A 45 1.37 0.36 10.18
C LEU A 45 0.49 1.58 9.94
N SER A 46 0.17 1.82 8.68
CA SER A 46 -0.78 2.86 8.26
C SER A 46 -1.57 2.40 7.05
N ALA A 47 -2.71 3.03 6.85
CA ALA A 47 -3.53 2.84 5.66
C ALA A 47 -4.16 4.16 5.22
N ASP A 48 -4.31 4.30 3.91
CA ASP A 48 -5.09 5.36 3.30
C ASP A 48 -5.93 4.81 2.16
N PHE A 49 -7.02 5.50 1.85
CA PHE A 49 -8.00 5.04 0.86
C PHE A 49 -8.39 6.18 -0.06
N THR A 50 -8.21 5.98 -1.37
CA THR A 50 -8.44 7.02 -2.36
C THR A 50 -9.24 6.54 -3.55
N GLN A 51 -9.64 7.50 -4.37
CA GLN A 51 -10.19 7.22 -5.69
C GLN A 51 -9.12 6.56 -6.58
N ALA A 52 -9.55 5.73 -7.53
CA ALA A 52 -8.63 4.94 -8.35
C ALA A 52 -7.77 5.77 -9.31
N ASP A 53 -8.20 7.01 -9.64
CA ASP A 53 -7.46 7.93 -10.50
C ASP A 53 -6.40 8.77 -9.76
N VAL A 54 -6.42 8.76 -8.43
CA VAL A 54 -5.41 9.50 -7.65
C VAL A 54 -4.04 8.88 -7.88
N GLN A 55 -3.11 9.70 -8.37
CA GLN A 55 -1.72 9.27 -8.59
C GLN A 55 -1.00 9.09 -7.26
N GLU A 56 -0.12 8.10 -7.23
CA GLU A 56 0.63 7.74 -6.02
C GLU A 56 1.71 8.80 -5.67
N ASP A 57 2.05 9.66 -6.61
CA ASP A 57 2.95 10.80 -6.44
C ASP A 57 2.31 12.02 -5.75
N ASN A 58 1.03 11.93 -5.39
CA ASN A 58 0.36 13.03 -4.72
C ASN A 58 1.02 13.33 -3.37
N GLN A 59 1.30 14.62 -3.10
CA GLN A 59 2.09 15.10 -1.95
C GLN A 59 1.59 14.62 -0.57
N MET A 60 0.35 14.19 -0.47
CA MET A 60 -0.22 13.69 0.78
C MET A 60 0.28 12.29 1.14
N TYR A 61 0.54 11.43 0.16
CA TYR A 61 1.00 10.06 0.41
C TYR A 61 2.35 9.96 1.08
N PRO A 62 3.36 10.70 0.60
CA PRO A 62 4.66 10.70 1.23
C PRO A 62 4.60 11.05 2.72
N ALA A 63 3.80 12.05 3.07
CA ALA A 63 3.66 12.48 4.45
C ALA A 63 2.94 11.45 5.33
N ILE A 64 1.89 10.82 4.83
CA ILE A 64 1.12 9.80 5.55
C ILE A 64 1.96 8.55 5.75
N ILE A 65 2.59 8.05 4.68
CA ILE A 65 3.44 6.86 4.76
C ILE A 65 4.59 7.06 5.73
N THR A 66 5.25 8.20 5.68
CA THR A 66 6.43 8.45 6.52
C THR A 66 6.12 8.87 7.94
N SER A 67 4.98 9.48 8.22
CA SER A 67 4.59 9.86 9.58
C SER A 67 4.30 8.65 10.47
N SER A 68 3.94 7.53 9.90
CA SER A 68 3.61 6.28 10.61
C SER A 68 4.80 5.33 10.77
N LEU A 69 5.96 5.65 10.18
CA LEU A 69 7.12 4.78 10.29
C LEU A 69 7.71 4.82 11.70
N PRO A 70 8.01 3.65 12.31
CA PRO A 70 8.72 3.57 13.57
C PRO A 70 10.11 4.24 13.51
N GLN A 71 10.58 4.73 14.64
CA GLN A 71 11.94 5.27 14.73
C GLN A 71 12.99 4.18 14.46
N GLY A 72 14.07 4.56 13.76
CA GLY A 72 15.19 3.66 13.48
C GLY A 72 14.99 2.73 12.29
N ILE A 73 13.95 2.93 11.49
CA ILE A 73 13.83 2.25 10.19
C ILE A 73 14.98 2.70 9.29
N ARG A 74 15.63 1.73 8.65
CA ARG A 74 16.68 2.00 7.66
C ARG A 74 16.18 1.95 6.23
N TYR A 75 15.27 1.04 5.94
CA TYR A 75 14.79 0.77 4.59
C TYR A 75 13.28 0.73 4.52
N THR A 76 12.74 1.26 3.44
CA THR A 76 11.36 1.03 3.03
C THR A 76 11.34 0.61 1.58
N SER A 77 10.41 -0.25 1.19
CA SER A 77 10.20 -0.59 -0.21
C SER A 77 8.78 -0.26 -0.65
N ALA A 78 8.66 0.23 -1.86
CA ALA A 78 7.37 0.61 -2.43
C ALA A 78 7.25 0.12 -3.87
N ASP A 79 6.03 0.14 -4.41
CA ASP A 79 5.77 -0.17 -5.82
C ASP A 79 6.36 0.89 -6.74
N SER A 80 6.53 0.54 -7.99
CA SER A 80 7.07 1.43 -9.04
C SER A 80 6.24 2.71 -9.22
N GLY A 81 4.96 2.71 -8.87
CA GLY A 81 4.13 3.91 -8.82
C GLY A 81 4.61 4.98 -7.83
N TYR A 82 5.52 4.62 -6.92
CA TYR A 82 6.16 5.53 -5.96
C TYR A 82 7.54 6.04 -6.41
N ASP A 83 7.94 5.83 -7.67
CA ASP A 83 9.17 6.39 -8.24
C ASP A 83 9.01 7.90 -8.49
N ASP A 84 9.07 8.69 -7.42
CA ASP A 84 8.88 10.14 -7.42
C ASP A 84 9.99 10.87 -6.67
N HIS A 85 10.45 11.98 -7.24
CA HIS A 85 11.48 12.85 -6.67
C HIS A 85 11.18 13.36 -5.25
N LYS A 86 9.91 13.65 -4.97
CA LYS A 86 9.50 14.17 -3.66
C LYS A 86 9.60 13.08 -2.59
N LEU A 87 9.32 11.83 -2.96
CA LEU A 87 9.46 10.69 -2.07
C LEU A 87 10.92 10.41 -1.73
N TYR A 88 11.81 10.48 -2.72
CA TYR A 88 13.24 10.35 -2.48
C TYR A 88 13.78 11.43 -1.54
N ASN A 89 13.47 12.70 -1.81
CA ASN A 89 13.88 13.81 -0.94
C ASN A 89 13.35 13.64 0.48
N LEU A 90 12.11 13.17 0.61
CA LEU A 90 11.50 12.95 1.92
C LEU A 90 12.18 11.79 2.66
N SER A 91 12.52 10.70 1.98
CA SER A 91 13.21 9.55 2.59
C SER A 91 14.58 9.95 3.12
N ILE A 92 15.36 10.70 2.36
CA ILE A 92 16.66 11.22 2.78
C ILE A 92 16.50 12.16 3.99
N THR A 93 15.54 13.08 3.94
CA THR A 93 15.27 14.02 5.06
C THR A 93 14.88 13.27 6.35
N ARG A 94 14.21 12.14 6.23
CA ARG A 94 13.75 11.29 7.34
C ARG A 94 14.80 10.25 7.77
N GLY A 95 15.89 10.09 7.05
CA GLY A 95 17.02 9.23 7.39
C GLY A 95 16.78 7.74 7.10
N PHE A 96 15.95 7.42 6.11
CA PHE A 96 15.80 6.04 5.61
C PHE A 96 15.99 5.98 4.08
N GLU A 97 16.34 4.83 3.57
CA GLU A 97 16.49 4.58 2.14
C GLU A 97 15.18 4.01 1.57
N LEU A 98 14.67 4.64 0.52
CA LEU A 98 13.48 4.17 -0.21
C LEU A 98 13.90 3.32 -1.40
N VAL A 99 13.47 2.07 -1.42
CA VAL A 99 13.77 1.09 -2.47
C VAL A 99 12.54 0.95 -3.36
N VAL A 100 12.63 1.46 -4.58
CA VAL A 100 11.56 1.44 -5.58
C VAL A 100 12.15 0.97 -6.90
N CYS A 101 11.41 0.16 -7.66
CA CYS A 101 11.79 -0.17 -9.02
C CYS A 101 11.65 1.08 -9.90
N PRO A 102 12.73 1.62 -10.48
CA PRO A 102 12.67 2.81 -11.31
C PRO A 102 11.87 2.55 -12.59
N VAL A 103 10.90 3.42 -12.88
CA VAL A 103 10.02 3.31 -14.07
C VAL A 103 10.50 4.19 -15.20
N SER A 104 11.08 5.34 -14.88
CA SER A 104 11.48 6.33 -15.86
C SER A 104 12.95 6.17 -16.24
N GLU A 105 13.25 6.45 -17.50
CA GLU A 105 14.62 6.49 -18.00
C GLU A 105 15.47 7.50 -17.21
N ILE A 106 16.76 7.20 -17.10
CA ILE A 106 17.74 8.11 -16.50
C ILE A 106 18.07 9.18 -17.55
N TYR A 107 17.69 10.42 -17.26
CA TYR A 107 18.03 11.57 -18.13
C TYR A 107 19.31 12.24 -17.63
N ASN A 108 19.96 12.99 -18.51
CA ASN A 108 21.21 13.72 -18.19
C ASN A 108 21.09 14.73 -17.03
N ASN A 109 19.87 15.12 -16.66
CA ASN A 109 19.56 16.03 -15.57
C ASN A 109 18.88 15.34 -14.37
N THR A 110 18.97 14.02 -14.28
CA THR A 110 18.50 13.28 -13.10
C THR A 110 19.31 13.70 -11.87
N SER A 111 18.64 13.94 -10.74
CA SER A 111 19.31 14.37 -9.52
C SER A 111 20.28 13.29 -9.01
N SER A 112 21.35 13.74 -8.35
CA SER A 112 22.33 12.83 -7.72
C SER A 112 21.67 11.87 -6.72
N ASP A 113 20.70 12.35 -5.97
CA ASP A 113 19.98 11.56 -4.96
C ASP A 113 19.19 10.41 -5.58
N ARG A 114 18.51 10.68 -6.71
CA ARG A 114 17.79 9.64 -7.44
C ARG A 114 18.76 8.61 -8.05
N LEU A 115 19.91 9.05 -8.55
CA LEU A 115 20.92 8.14 -9.09
C LEU A 115 21.46 7.20 -8.00
N GLN A 116 21.75 7.71 -6.79
CA GLN A 116 22.19 6.89 -5.66
C GLN A 116 21.14 5.86 -5.25
N LEU A 117 19.86 6.22 -5.25
CA LEU A 117 18.78 5.30 -4.91
C LEU A 117 18.54 4.25 -5.99
N ILE A 118 18.73 4.58 -7.28
CA ILE A 118 18.73 3.60 -8.36
C ILE A 118 19.91 2.64 -8.22
N GLU A 119 21.11 3.16 -7.98
CA GLU A 119 22.29 2.32 -7.73
C GLU A 119 22.09 1.39 -6.53
N PHE A 120 21.50 1.91 -5.47
CA PHE A 120 21.14 1.07 -4.31
C PHE A 120 20.10 0.01 -4.66
N TYR A 121 19.05 0.35 -5.43
CA TYR A 121 18.05 -0.63 -5.89
C TYR A 121 18.70 -1.75 -6.71
N GLU A 122 19.68 -1.44 -7.57
CA GLU A 122 20.41 -2.43 -8.40
C GLU A 122 21.37 -3.31 -7.61
N SER A 123 21.72 -2.94 -6.37
CA SER A 123 22.57 -3.76 -5.51
C SER A 123 21.85 -5.04 -5.05
N GLU A 124 22.63 -6.08 -4.66
CA GLU A 124 22.05 -7.31 -4.11
C GLU A 124 21.16 -7.06 -2.88
N LEU A 125 21.55 -6.12 -2.02
CA LEU A 125 20.77 -5.75 -0.85
C LEU A 125 19.47 -5.05 -1.23
N GLY A 126 19.52 -4.10 -2.16
CA GLY A 126 18.36 -3.39 -2.66
C GLY A 126 17.33 -4.34 -3.29
N GLN A 127 17.79 -5.27 -4.12
CA GLN A 127 16.95 -6.30 -4.72
C GLN A 127 16.33 -7.22 -3.67
N ALA A 128 17.08 -7.65 -2.67
CA ALA A 128 16.56 -8.46 -1.57
C ALA A 128 15.48 -7.71 -0.78
N ILE A 129 15.69 -6.44 -0.47
CA ILE A 129 14.71 -5.59 0.23
C ILE A 129 13.45 -5.40 -0.63
N TYR A 130 13.60 -5.13 -1.92
CA TYR A 130 12.47 -4.97 -2.83
C TYR A 130 11.63 -6.25 -2.93
N CYS A 131 12.26 -7.42 -3.00
CA CYS A 131 11.56 -8.70 -3.03
C CYS A 131 10.70 -8.95 -1.78
N TRP A 132 11.08 -8.40 -0.61
CA TRP A 132 10.26 -8.55 0.60
C TRP A 132 8.87 -7.92 0.49
N ARG A 133 8.68 -6.96 -0.40
CA ARG A 133 7.38 -6.35 -0.67
C ARG A 133 6.34 -7.39 -1.09
N SER A 134 6.69 -8.27 -2.04
CA SER A 134 5.77 -9.27 -2.57
C SER A 134 5.35 -10.33 -1.55
N ILE A 135 6.19 -10.61 -0.58
CA ILE A 135 5.89 -11.58 0.50
C ILE A 135 5.28 -10.94 1.75
N SER A 136 5.19 -9.61 1.80
CA SER A 136 4.66 -8.87 2.95
C SER A 136 3.36 -8.15 2.66
N VAL A 137 3.40 -7.05 1.92
CA VAL A 137 2.24 -6.16 1.77
C VAL A 137 1.15 -6.75 0.87
N GLU A 138 1.53 -7.44 -0.20
CA GLU A 138 0.54 -8.00 -1.13
C GLU A 138 -0.32 -9.08 -0.45
N PRO A 139 0.26 -10.12 0.21
CA PRO A 139 -0.53 -11.09 0.96
C PRO A 139 -1.32 -10.48 2.11
N LEU A 140 -0.82 -9.41 2.74
CA LEU A 140 -1.52 -8.70 3.79
C LEU A 140 -2.80 -8.05 3.27
N ILE A 141 -2.72 -7.33 2.14
CA ILE A 141 -3.87 -6.68 1.52
C ILE A 141 -4.93 -7.73 1.13
N GLU A 142 -4.51 -8.82 0.49
CA GLU A 142 -5.44 -9.89 0.09
C GLU A 142 -6.07 -10.57 1.32
N HIS A 143 -5.31 -10.78 2.39
CA HIS A 143 -5.86 -11.34 3.63
C HIS A 143 -6.87 -10.41 4.31
N ILE A 144 -6.62 -9.09 4.35
CA ILE A 144 -7.59 -8.11 4.87
C ILE A 144 -8.87 -8.14 4.04
N LYS A 145 -8.76 -8.14 2.71
CA LYS A 145 -9.92 -8.21 1.80
C LYS A 145 -10.77 -9.46 2.04
N ASP A 146 -10.11 -10.60 2.18
CA ASP A 146 -10.76 -11.88 2.37
C ASP A 146 -11.43 -11.99 3.75
N VAL A 147 -10.72 -11.61 4.81
CA VAL A 147 -11.23 -11.66 6.20
C VAL A 147 -12.46 -10.77 6.39
N PHE A 148 -12.43 -9.56 5.85
CA PHE A 148 -13.51 -8.57 6.04
C PHE A 148 -14.49 -8.51 4.87
N ARG A 149 -14.26 -9.27 3.80
CA ARG A 149 -15.09 -9.32 2.60
C ARG A 149 -15.31 -7.93 2.00
N ILE A 150 -14.24 -7.15 1.90
CA ILE A 150 -14.27 -5.79 1.36
C ILE A 150 -13.89 -5.71 -0.13
N ASP A 151 -13.76 -6.82 -0.80
CA ASP A 151 -13.55 -6.91 -2.26
C ASP A 151 -14.48 -8.00 -2.85
N PRO A 152 -15.56 -7.65 -3.55
CA PRO A 152 -16.01 -6.27 -3.86
C PRO A 152 -16.55 -5.54 -2.61
N LEU A 153 -16.46 -4.20 -2.63
CA LEU A 153 -16.98 -3.39 -1.53
C LEU A 153 -18.51 -3.56 -1.40
N PRO A 154 -19.03 -3.84 -0.19
CA PRO A 154 -20.45 -4.10 0.02
C PRO A 154 -21.31 -2.82 0.03
N ILE A 155 -20.68 -1.66 -0.06
CA ILE A 155 -21.34 -0.35 0.03
C ILE A 155 -20.86 0.59 -1.06
N ARG A 156 -21.61 1.68 -1.25
CA ARG A 156 -21.30 2.74 -2.20
C ARG A 156 -21.06 4.07 -1.49
N GLY A 157 -20.34 4.97 -2.18
CA GLY A 157 -19.95 6.28 -1.69
C GLY A 157 -18.62 6.29 -0.98
N TYR A 158 -17.77 7.25 -1.35
CA TYR A 158 -16.39 7.35 -0.92
C TYR A 158 -16.23 7.36 0.61
N HIS A 159 -16.97 8.22 1.31
CA HIS A 159 -16.86 8.35 2.77
C HIS A 159 -17.22 7.06 3.52
N LYS A 160 -18.28 6.37 3.07
CA LYS A 160 -18.70 5.10 3.67
C LYS A 160 -17.69 3.99 3.38
N ALA A 161 -17.22 3.91 2.14
CA ALA A 161 -16.20 2.96 1.71
C ALA A 161 -14.90 3.17 2.50
N THR A 162 -14.43 4.41 2.62
CA THR A 162 -13.27 4.78 3.44
C THR A 162 -13.44 4.33 4.88
N GLY A 163 -14.58 4.63 5.50
CA GLY A 163 -14.87 4.23 6.87
C GLY A 163 -14.78 2.73 7.09
N ILE A 164 -15.40 1.92 6.22
CA ILE A 164 -15.37 0.45 6.33
C ILE A 164 -13.96 -0.09 6.09
N VAL A 165 -13.27 0.37 5.07
CA VAL A 165 -11.94 -0.13 4.72
C VAL A 165 -10.93 0.20 5.82
N LEU A 166 -10.88 1.44 6.29
CA LEU A 166 -9.95 1.84 7.35
C LEU A 166 -10.29 1.17 8.69
N LEU A 167 -11.59 1.01 9.00
CA LEU A 167 -12.02 0.25 10.18
C LEU A 167 -11.58 -1.22 10.09
N SER A 168 -11.66 -1.84 8.92
CA SER A 168 -11.18 -3.21 8.71
C SER A 168 -9.69 -3.34 8.98
N VAL A 169 -8.88 -2.39 8.52
CA VAL A 169 -7.43 -2.36 8.80
C VAL A 169 -7.19 -2.19 10.31
N LEU A 170 -7.90 -1.29 10.97
CA LEU A 170 -7.77 -1.07 12.42
C LEU A 170 -8.15 -2.32 13.22
N ILE A 171 -9.28 -2.97 12.90
CA ILE A 171 -9.67 -4.22 13.53
C ILE A 171 -8.61 -5.29 13.32
N TYR A 172 -8.06 -5.39 12.11
CA TYR A 172 -6.98 -6.32 11.81
C TYR A 172 -5.75 -6.09 12.70
N GLN A 173 -5.32 -4.84 12.89
CA GLN A 173 -4.24 -4.48 13.81
C GLN A 173 -4.53 -4.92 15.24
N ILE A 174 -5.74 -4.63 15.73
CA ILE A 174 -6.19 -5.01 17.09
C ILE A 174 -6.15 -6.54 17.27
N MET A 175 -6.62 -7.29 16.27
CA MET A 175 -6.64 -8.76 16.32
C MET A 175 -5.23 -9.35 16.35
N ILE A 176 -4.30 -8.82 15.53
CA ILE A 176 -2.88 -9.22 15.60
C ILE A 176 -2.33 -8.94 17.01
N TYR A 177 -2.54 -7.72 17.50
CA TYR A 177 -2.06 -7.33 18.83
C TYR A 177 -2.60 -8.25 19.93
N TYR A 178 -3.90 -8.55 19.90
CA TYR A 178 -4.55 -9.45 20.83
C TYR A 178 -3.94 -10.86 20.77
N ASN A 179 -3.76 -11.42 19.56
CA ASN A 179 -3.15 -12.73 19.38
C ASN A 179 -1.72 -12.78 19.92
N CYS A 180 -0.92 -11.73 19.69
CA CYS A 180 0.42 -11.63 20.22
C CYS A 180 0.45 -11.62 21.76
N LYS A 181 -0.50 -10.93 22.40
CA LYS A 181 -0.53 -10.77 23.86
C LYS A 181 -1.14 -11.96 24.59
N THR A 182 -2.19 -12.55 24.04
CA THR A 182 -3.04 -13.49 24.81
C THR A 182 -2.70 -14.95 24.52
N TYR A 183 -2.30 -15.29 23.30
CA TYR A 183 -2.24 -16.71 22.92
C TYR A 183 -0.86 -17.23 22.57
N ASN A 184 0.14 -16.38 22.41
CA ASN A 184 1.46 -16.79 21.89
C ASN A 184 1.37 -17.75 20.67
N LYS A 185 0.19 -17.80 20.04
CA LYS A 185 -0.15 -18.59 18.86
C LYS A 185 -0.04 -17.70 17.64
N GLN A 186 0.07 -18.30 16.49
CA GLN A 186 0.25 -17.63 15.21
C GLN A 186 -0.52 -16.30 15.11
N PRO A 187 0.14 -15.15 15.16
CA PRO A 187 -0.53 -13.84 15.18
C PRO A 187 -1.50 -13.61 14.01
N LYS A 188 -1.27 -14.31 12.92
CA LYS A 188 -2.06 -14.26 11.69
C LYS A 188 -3.32 -15.14 11.72
N ALA A 189 -3.59 -15.89 12.78
CA ALA A 189 -4.78 -16.76 12.88
C ALA A 189 -6.07 -15.97 13.14
N ILE A 190 -6.34 -14.95 12.31
CA ILE A 190 -7.44 -14.01 12.46
C ILE A 190 -8.79 -14.63 12.12
N LYS A 191 -8.85 -15.49 11.10
CA LYS A 191 -10.11 -16.16 10.70
C LYS A 191 -10.75 -16.96 11.84
N HIS A 192 -9.94 -17.62 12.67
CA HIS A 192 -10.45 -18.35 13.84
C HIS A 192 -11.11 -17.47 14.89
N MET A 193 -10.76 -16.19 14.95
CA MET A 193 -11.39 -15.26 15.90
C MET A 193 -12.77 -14.80 15.43
N LEU A 194 -13.03 -14.85 14.14
CA LEU A 194 -14.29 -14.43 13.53
C LEU A 194 -15.31 -15.57 13.42
N GLY A 195 -14.96 -16.77 13.86
CA GLY A 195 -15.87 -17.92 13.87
C GLY A 195 -16.10 -18.54 12.50
N SER A 196 -15.17 -18.31 11.56
CA SER A 196 -15.19 -18.88 10.21
C SER A 196 -14.10 -19.91 10.00
#